data_ec786f3b289b6178941df31094d4e919
#
_entry.id   ec786f3b289b6178941df31094d4e919
#
_cell.length_a   1.000
_cell.length_b   1.000
_cell.length_c   1.000
_cell.angle_alpha   90.00
_cell.angle_beta   90.00
_cell.angle_gamma   90.00
#
_symmetry.space_group_name_H-M   'P 1'
#
loop_
_entity.id
_entity.type
_entity.pdbx_description
1 polymer ?
#
loop_
_entity_poly.entity_id
_entity_poly.type
_entity_poly.pdbx_seq_one_letter_code
_entity_poly.pdbx_strand_id
1 'polypeptide(L)'
;MFASMRRYRLQPASVAEFMRRVDESFAEEIAAQPGFVSYQLIDCDGGDLFTLSMFLEAAQAEASRELAQRWTREHLEDIDHTRFDAINGESLVSRAAPGMLDPGHVGDTRKRVSIRYYRLRSGSVQQLLRKVDHDFADRMRSMQGFEASHLLDCDNDEVLWISVLRDDVAVEEAEERVTRFVRDELTDFRPERVVAIRGDIAVSRANAEVLESTHA
;
A
#
# COMPACT_ATOMS: atom_id res chain seq x y z
N MET A 1 -12.90 3.64 -1.39
CA MET A 1 -12.19 2.37 -1.13
C MET A 1 -11.55 2.44 0.25
N PHE A 2 -11.37 1.29 0.89
CA PHE A 2 -10.80 1.21 2.25
C PHE A 2 -9.58 0.32 2.23
N ALA A 3 -8.50 0.80 2.84
CA ALA A 3 -7.24 0.10 2.92
C ALA A 3 -6.95 -0.33 4.36
N SER A 4 -6.30 -1.48 4.50
CA SER A 4 -5.73 -1.97 5.75
C SER A 4 -4.29 -2.36 5.50
N MET A 5 -3.37 -1.70 6.21
CA MET A 5 -1.95 -2.01 6.18
C MET A 5 -1.53 -2.60 7.51
N ARG A 6 -0.74 -3.69 7.47
CA ARG A 6 -0.21 -4.36 8.66
C ARG A 6 1.29 -4.51 8.53
N ARG A 7 1.99 -4.40 9.63
CA ARG A 7 3.44 -4.64 9.71
C ARG A 7 3.71 -5.92 10.49
N TYR A 8 4.62 -6.71 9.97
CA TYR A 8 5.15 -7.91 10.63
C TYR A 8 6.66 -7.77 10.77
N ARG A 9 7.18 -8.27 11.88
CA ARG A 9 8.62 -8.47 12.06
C ARG A 9 8.88 -9.94 12.30
N LEU A 10 9.77 -10.49 11.49
CA LEU A 10 10.19 -11.88 11.53
C LEU A 10 11.70 -11.98 11.74
N GLN A 11 12.15 -13.17 12.14
CA GLN A 11 13.56 -13.53 12.00
C GLN A 11 13.90 -13.60 10.49
N PRO A 12 15.04 -13.04 10.04
CA PRO A 12 15.38 -13.02 8.61
C PRO A 12 15.34 -14.41 7.93
N ALA A 13 15.69 -15.47 8.67
CA ALA A 13 15.64 -16.84 8.15
C ALA A 13 14.21 -17.35 7.85
N SER A 14 13.19 -16.74 8.44
CA SER A 14 11.78 -17.14 8.25
C SER A 14 11.05 -16.35 7.17
N VAL A 15 11.65 -15.27 6.66
CA VAL A 15 11.00 -14.37 5.69
C VAL A 15 10.59 -15.10 4.41
N ALA A 16 11.50 -15.87 3.83
CA ALA A 16 11.22 -16.58 2.58
C ALA A 16 10.08 -17.58 2.72
N GLU A 17 10.02 -18.31 3.83
CA GLU A 17 8.96 -19.28 4.11
C GLU A 17 7.62 -18.58 4.38
N PHE A 18 7.64 -17.48 5.11
CA PHE A 18 6.44 -16.64 5.33
C PHE A 18 5.88 -16.16 3.98
N MET A 19 6.72 -15.56 3.13
CA MET A 19 6.31 -15.05 1.82
C MET A 19 5.73 -16.15 0.94
N ARG A 20 6.38 -17.33 0.92
CA ARG A 20 5.90 -18.49 0.17
C ARG A 20 4.50 -18.93 0.62
N ARG A 21 4.26 -19.08 1.93
CA ARG A 21 2.94 -19.45 2.46
C ARG A 21 1.87 -18.43 2.14
N VAL A 22 2.21 -17.15 2.22
CA VAL A 22 1.29 -16.07 1.83
C VAL A 22 0.93 -16.17 0.36
N ASP A 23 1.89 -16.36 -0.52
CA ASP A 23 1.68 -16.47 -1.96
C ASP A 23 0.84 -17.68 -2.35
N GLU A 24 1.14 -18.85 -1.76
CA GLU A 24 0.49 -20.13 -2.08
C GLU A 24 -0.94 -20.27 -1.53
N SER A 25 -1.32 -19.50 -0.50
CA SER A 25 -2.65 -19.66 0.10
C SER A 25 -3.34 -18.34 0.45
N PHE A 26 -2.75 -17.48 1.31
CA PHE A 26 -3.44 -16.28 1.79
C PHE A 26 -3.81 -15.31 0.67
N ALA A 27 -2.91 -15.13 -0.30
CA ALA A 27 -3.13 -14.20 -1.40
C ALA A 27 -4.36 -14.59 -2.25
N GLU A 28 -4.61 -15.87 -2.43
CA GLU A 28 -5.80 -16.38 -3.13
C GLU A 28 -7.05 -16.27 -2.24
N GLU A 29 -6.95 -16.59 -0.95
CA GLU A 29 -8.08 -16.49 -0.03
C GLU A 29 -8.58 -15.04 0.11
N ILE A 30 -7.67 -14.07 0.21
CA ILE A 30 -8.05 -12.66 0.33
C ILE A 30 -8.59 -12.11 -0.99
N ALA A 31 -8.04 -12.55 -2.13
CA ALA A 31 -8.51 -12.15 -3.45
C ALA A 31 -9.93 -12.65 -3.76
N ALA A 32 -10.34 -13.76 -3.14
CA ALA A 32 -11.69 -14.31 -3.28
C ALA A 32 -12.73 -13.61 -2.39
N GLN A 33 -12.34 -12.65 -1.54
CA GLN A 33 -13.29 -11.98 -0.64
C GLN A 33 -14.18 -10.98 -1.40
N PRO A 34 -15.44 -10.82 -0.99
CA PRO A 34 -16.33 -9.81 -1.57
C PRO A 34 -15.72 -8.41 -1.51
N GLY A 35 -15.82 -7.67 -2.62
CA GLY A 35 -15.34 -6.29 -2.72
C GLY A 35 -13.81 -6.14 -2.70
N PHE A 36 -13.07 -7.23 -2.90
CA PHE A 36 -11.62 -7.19 -3.03
C PHE A 36 -11.18 -6.30 -4.20
N VAL A 37 -10.22 -5.43 -3.94
CA VAL A 37 -9.62 -4.53 -4.94
C VAL A 37 -8.18 -4.94 -5.23
N SER A 38 -7.33 -4.99 -4.20
CA SER A 38 -5.93 -5.41 -4.34
C SER A 38 -5.34 -5.91 -3.03
N TYR A 39 -4.29 -6.72 -3.15
CA TYR A 39 -3.44 -7.18 -2.06
C TYR A 39 -1.98 -7.11 -2.46
N GLN A 40 -1.13 -6.68 -1.54
CA GLN A 40 0.32 -6.64 -1.71
C GLN A 40 1.01 -7.08 -0.44
N LEU A 41 2.03 -7.94 -0.58
CA LEU A 41 3.02 -8.24 0.44
C LEU A 41 4.33 -7.56 0.04
N ILE A 42 4.89 -6.79 0.95
CA ILE A 42 6.03 -5.92 0.73
C ILE A 42 7.15 -6.34 1.67
N ASP A 43 8.30 -6.66 1.10
CA ASP A 43 9.53 -6.93 1.84
C ASP A 43 10.33 -5.63 1.96
N CYS A 44 10.63 -5.23 3.20
CA CYS A 44 11.38 -4.01 3.51
C CYS A 44 12.78 -4.33 4.06
N ASP A 45 13.28 -5.52 3.77
CA ASP A 45 14.54 -6.07 4.28
C ASP A 45 14.58 -6.26 5.81
N GLY A 46 15.58 -7.00 6.28
CA GLY A 46 15.85 -7.16 7.70
C GLY A 46 14.76 -7.87 8.51
N GLY A 47 13.78 -8.50 7.85
CA GLY A 47 12.66 -9.18 8.48
C GLY A 47 11.43 -8.29 8.72
N ASP A 48 11.43 -7.05 8.24
CA ASP A 48 10.26 -6.19 8.23
C ASP A 48 9.42 -6.42 6.97
N LEU A 49 8.17 -6.86 7.15
CA LEU A 49 7.21 -7.05 6.09
C LEU A 49 5.97 -6.18 6.31
N PHE A 50 5.41 -5.69 5.22
CA PHE A 50 4.13 -4.99 5.24
C PHE A 50 3.13 -5.69 4.33
N THR A 51 1.86 -5.69 4.73
CA THR A 51 0.76 -6.10 3.85
C THR A 51 -0.16 -4.92 3.65
N LEU A 52 -0.58 -4.70 2.40
CA LEU A 52 -1.62 -3.74 2.04
C LEU A 52 -2.77 -4.50 1.41
N SER A 53 -3.96 -4.35 1.97
CA SER A 53 -5.21 -4.91 1.41
C SER A 53 -6.17 -3.76 1.14
N MET A 54 -6.80 -3.75 -0.02
CA MET A 54 -7.79 -2.74 -0.40
C MET A 54 -9.13 -3.39 -0.75
N PHE A 55 -10.22 -2.77 -0.30
CA PHE A 55 -11.59 -3.20 -0.50
C PHE A 55 -12.50 -2.02 -0.87
N LEU A 56 -13.63 -2.31 -1.49
CA LEU A 56 -14.62 -1.29 -1.86
C LEU A 56 -15.25 -0.63 -0.64
N GLU A 57 -15.53 -1.40 0.41
CA GLU A 57 -16.25 -0.96 1.60
C GLU A 57 -15.49 -1.20 2.90
N ALA A 58 -15.75 -0.39 3.92
CA ALA A 58 -15.12 -0.50 5.23
C ALA A 58 -15.41 -1.86 5.92
N ALA A 59 -16.64 -2.36 5.82
CA ALA A 59 -17.04 -3.63 6.40
C ALA A 59 -16.26 -4.82 5.79
N GLN A 60 -15.94 -4.75 4.49
CA GLN A 60 -15.16 -5.77 3.80
C GLN A 60 -13.69 -5.72 4.23
N ALA A 61 -13.13 -4.53 4.37
CA ALA A 61 -11.78 -4.34 4.90
C ALA A 61 -11.67 -4.87 6.35
N GLU A 62 -12.69 -4.67 7.19
CA GLU A 62 -12.74 -5.20 8.55
C GLU A 62 -12.83 -6.73 8.55
N ALA A 63 -13.71 -7.33 7.73
CA ALA A 63 -13.81 -8.78 7.58
C ALA A 63 -12.48 -9.41 7.13
N SER A 64 -11.71 -8.72 6.28
CA SER A 64 -10.38 -9.17 5.86
C SER A 64 -9.37 -9.25 7.02
N ARG A 65 -9.57 -8.48 8.08
CA ARG A 65 -8.73 -8.53 9.29
C ARG A 65 -8.97 -9.83 10.06
N GLU A 66 -10.22 -10.26 10.17
CA GLU A 66 -10.57 -11.53 10.82
C GLU A 66 -10.02 -12.71 10.00
N LEU A 67 -10.15 -12.65 8.67
CA LEU A 67 -9.54 -13.62 7.77
C LEU A 67 -8.03 -13.73 8.02
N ALA A 68 -7.32 -12.61 8.01
CA ALA A 68 -5.87 -12.58 8.22
C ALA A 68 -5.47 -13.10 9.61
N GLN A 69 -6.24 -12.81 10.67
CA GLN A 69 -6.00 -13.33 12.01
C GLN A 69 -6.18 -14.84 12.10
N ARG A 70 -7.25 -15.37 11.47
CA ARG A 70 -7.50 -16.81 11.41
C ARG A 70 -6.38 -17.52 10.66
N TRP A 71 -6.08 -17.05 9.44
CA TRP A 71 -5.05 -17.63 8.60
C TRP A 71 -3.67 -17.64 9.29
N THR A 72 -3.29 -16.54 9.94
CA THR A 72 -2.03 -16.45 10.70
C THR A 72 -1.96 -17.51 11.78
N ARG A 73 -3.04 -17.75 12.54
CA ARG A 73 -3.06 -18.79 13.59
C ARG A 73 -2.95 -20.20 13.03
N GLU A 74 -3.55 -20.44 11.86
CA GLU A 74 -3.61 -21.77 11.25
C GLU A 74 -2.34 -22.13 10.49
N HIS A 75 -1.65 -21.13 9.90
CA HIS A 75 -0.56 -21.38 8.95
C HIS A 75 0.82 -20.87 9.41
N LEU A 76 0.90 -20.09 10.48
CA LEU A 76 2.14 -19.49 10.96
C LEU A 76 2.46 -19.81 12.42
N GLU A 77 1.89 -20.89 12.97
CA GLU A 77 2.15 -21.31 14.35
C GLU A 77 3.62 -21.61 14.62
N ASP A 78 4.33 -22.13 13.61
CA ASP A 78 5.75 -22.48 13.63
C ASP A 78 6.70 -21.35 13.24
N ILE A 79 6.17 -20.20 12.84
CA ILE A 79 6.94 -19.01 12.47
C ILE A 79 6.84 -17.97 13.57
N ASP A 80 7.96 -17.71 14.24
CA ASP A 80 8.03 -16.61 15.21
C ASP A 80 7.91 -15.27 14.51
N HIS A 81 6.85 -14.55 14.82
CA HIS A 81 6.55 -13.25 14.23
C HIS A 81 5.91 -12.31 15.25
N THR A 82 6.24 -11.03 15.14
CA THR A 82 5.53 -9.97 15.87
C THR A 82 4.69 -9.18 14.89
N ARG A 83 3.39 -9.09 15.15
CA ARG A 83 2.48 -8.22 14.40
C ARG A 83 2.34 -6.89 15.13
N PHE A 84 2.57 -5.80 14.42
CA PHE A 84 2.29 -4.45 14.88
C PHE A 84 0.89 -4.03 14.45
N ASP A 85 0.37 -2.98 15.08
CA ASP A 85 -0.96 -2.46 14.79
C ASP A 85 -1.15 -2.14 13.31
N ALA A 86 -2.38 -2.38 12.85
CA ALA A 86 -2.76 -2.05 11.48
C ALA A 86 -3.03 -0.54 11.37
N ILE A 87 -2.57 0.05 10.27
CA ILE A 87 -3.03 1.37 9.82
C ILE A 87 -4.20 1.11 8.88
N ASN A 88 -5.36 1.70 9.19
CA ASN A 88 -6.52 1.65 8.33
C ASN A 88 -6.79 3.05 7.81
N GLY A 89 -7.32 3.15 6.59
CA GLY A 89 -7.65 4.45 6.03
C GLY A 89 -8.62 4.33 4.86
N GLU A 90 -9.35 5.41 4.62
CA GLU A 90 -10.14 5.55 3.42
C GLU A 90 -9.25 6.04 2.27
N SER A 91 -9.20 5.31 1.16
CA SER A 91 -8.50 5.74 -0.04
C SER A 91 -9.37 6.70 -0.83
N LEU A 92 -9.02 7.96 -0.81
CA LEU A 92 -9.76 9.03 -1.47
C LEU A 92 -9.10 9.47 -2.79
N VAL A 93 -7.79 9.22 -2.94
CA VAL A 93 -7.07 9.43 -4.20
C VAL A 93 -6.37 8.13 -4.56
N SER A 94 -6.70 7.59 -5.72
CA SER A 94 -6.11 6.35 -6.23
C SER A 94 -5.90 6.47 -7.74
N ARG A 95 -4.71 6.08 -8.20
CA ARG A 95 -4.36 5.96 -9.61
C ARG A 95 -3.61 4.66 -9.82
N ALA A 96 -3.96 3.92 -10.85
CA ALA A 96 -3.26 2.69 -11.22
C ALA A 96 -3.01 2.64 -12.73
N ALA A 97 -1.90 2.02 -13.12
CA ALA A 97 -1.58 1.67 -14.49
C ALA A 97 -1.98 0.20 -14.78
N PRO A 98 -2.21 -0.19 -16.03
CA PRO A 98 -2.59 -1.57 -16.37
C PRO A 98 -1.64 -2.65 -15.84
N GLY A 99 -0.33 -2.37 -15.76
CA GLY A 99 0.65 -3.30 -15.20
C GLY A 99 0.46 -3.64 -13.72
N MET A 100 -0.39 -2.89 -13.01
CA MET A 100 -0.77 -3.22 -11.63
C MET A 100 -1.66 -4.45 -11.53
N LEU A 101 -2.34 -4.81 -12.61
CA LEU A 101 -3.28 -5.93 -12.68
C LEU A 101 -2.58 -7.30 -12.76
N ASP A 102 -1.33 -7.31 -13.21
CA ASP A 102 -0.58 -8.55 -13.35
C ASP A 102 -0.30 -9.15 -11.96
N PRO A 103 -0.69 -10.42 -11.70
CA PRO A 103 -0.37 -11.08 -10.45
C PRO A 103 1.15 -11.16 -10.28
N GLY A 104 1.63 -10.91 -9.07
CA GLY A 104 3.04 -11.03 -8.70
C GLY A 104 3.22 -12.15 -7.70
N HIS A 105 4.14 -13.06 -7.97
CA HIS A 105 4.54 -14.18 -7.12
C HIS A 105 5.94 -13.97 -6.56
N VAL A 106 6.25 -14.68 -5.50
CA VAL A 106 7.59 -14.62 -4.89
C VAL A 106 8.66 -14.96 -5.94
N GLY A 107 9.58 -14.02 -6.14
CA GLY A 107 10.67 -14.13 -7.10
C GLY A 107 10.38 -13.61 -8.52
N ASP A 108 9.12 -13.35 -8.87
CA ASP A 108 8.74 -12.90 -10.23
C ASP A 108 8.69 -11.38 -10.36
N THR A 109 8.24 -10.69 -9.33
CA THR A 109 8.07 -9.24 -9.37
C THR A 109 9.28 -8.51 -8.82
N ARG A 110 9.62 -7.38 -9.47
CA ARG A 110 10.63 -6.43 -9.00
C ARG A 110 10.03 -5.05 -8.74
N LYS A 111 8.70 -4.97 -8.66
CA LYS A 111 8.03 -3.70 -8.37
C LYS A 111 8.46 -3.21 -7.00
N ARG A 112 8.72 -1.91 -6.95
CA ARG A 112 9.13 -1.20 -5.73
C ARG A 112 7.95 -0.47 -5.12
N VAL A 113 8.00 -0.28 -3.82
CA VAL A 113 7.03 0.56 -3.12
C VAL A 113 7.76 1.62 -2.30
N SER A 114 7.19 2.82 -2.31
CA SER A 114 7.54 3.90 -1.38
C SER A 114 6.29 4.24 -0.56
N ILE A 115 6.41 4.12 0.75
CA ILE A 115 5.35 4.41 1.72
C ILE A 115 5.80 5.59 2.56
N ARG A 116 4.97 6.63 2.63
CA ARG A 116 5.23 7.83 3.42
C ARG A 116 4.04 8.16 4.28
N TYR A 117 4.30 8.36 5.53
CA TYR A 117 3.31 8.72 6.52
C TYR A 117 3.53 10.15 6.97
N TYR A 118 2.49 10.97 6.83
CA TYR A 118 2.52 12.39 7.20
C TYR A 118 1.46 12.68 8.25
N ARG A 119 1.79 13.62 9.14
CA ARG A 119 0.83 14.28 10.02
C ARG A 119 0.69 15.73 9.60
N LEU A 120 -0.55 16.18 9.41
CA LEU A 120 -0.82 17.59 9.11
C LEU A 120 -0.79 18.43 10.39
N ARG A 121 -0.15 19.57 10.31
CA ARG A 121 -0.10 20.55 11.40
C ARG A 121 -1.08 21.70 11.20
N SER A 122 -1.67 21.80 10.02
CA SER A 122 -2.71 22.79 9.67
C SER A 122 -3.50 22.33 8.45
N GLY A 123 -4.65 22.93 8.23
CA GLY A 123 -5.57 22.52 7.18
C GLY A 123 -6.34 21.25 7.55
N SER A 124 -7.04 20.67 6.60
CA SER A 124 -7.73 19.38 6.78
C SER A 124 -7.26 18.36 5.76
N VAL A 125 -7.33 17.07 6.12
CA VAL A 125 -7.00 15.95 5.22
C VAL A 125 -7.83 16.05 3.95
N GLN A 126 -9.12 16.35 4.03
CA GLN A 126 -10.01 16.48 2.88
C GLN A 126 -9.59 17.60 1.89
N GLN A 127 -9.05 18.71 2.40
CA GLN A 127 -8.53 19.78 1.54
C GLN A 127 -7.23 19.34 0.87
N LEU A 128 -6.32 18.69 1.60
CA LEU A 128 -5.09 18.14 1.06
C LEU A 128 -5.37 17.11 -0.04
N LEU A 129 -6.28 16.17 0.19
CA LEU A 129 -6.63 15.13 -0.77
C LEU A 129 -7.16 15.73 -2.07
N ARG A 130 -8.08 16.72 -1.99
CA ARG A 130 -8.57 17.43 -3.19
C ARG A 130 -7.45 18.12 -3.95
N LYS A 131 -6.50 18.72 -3.22
CA LYS A 131 -5.36 19.39 -3.85
C LYS A 131 -4.43 18.37 -4.53
N VAL A 132 -4.14 17.24 -3.88
CA VAL A 132 -3.34 16.17 -4.49
C VAL A 132 -4.02 15.59 -5.72
N ASP A 133 -5.31 15.30 -5.63
CA ASP A 133 -6.09 14.74 -6.74
C ASP A 133 -6.08 15.67 -7.95
N HIS A 134 -6.34 16.96 -7.75
CA HIS A 134 -6.42 17.95 -8.81
C HIS A 134 -5.05 18.33 -9.40
N ASP A 135 -4.06 18.57 -8.52
CA ASP A 135 -2.82 19.23 -8.94
C ASP A 135 -1.66 18.26 -9.19
N PHE A 136 -1.73 17.02 -8.63
CA PHE A 136 -0.55 16.17 -8.60
C PHE A 136 -0.77 14.72 -9.05
N ALA A 137 -1.93 14.12 -8.82
CA ALA A 137 -2.16 12.70 -9.09
C ALA A 137 -1.89 12.33 -10.56
N ASP A 138 -2.32 13.14 -11.52
CA ASP A 138 -2.08 12.89 -12.93
C ASP A 138 -0.63 13.15 -13.35
N ARG A 139 0.06 14.07 -12.67
CA ARG A 139 1.51 14.26 -12.86
C ARG A 139 2.31 13.03 -12.43
N MET A 140 1.87 12.34 -11.37
CA MET A 140 2.46 11.08 -10.96
C MET A 140 2.13 9.96 -11.95
N ARG A 141 0.86 9.85 -12.38
CA ARG A 141 0.43 8.85 -13.35
C ARG A 141 1.19 8.92 -14.68
N SER A 142 1.58 10.12 -15.11
CA SER A 142 2.34 10.31 -16.36
C SER A 142 3.84 9.99 -16.26
N MET A 143 4.32 9.64 -15.07
CA MET A 143 5.73 9.33 -14.85
C MET A 143 6.11 7.98 -15.44
N GLN A 144 7.29 7.87 -16.02
CA GLN A 144 7.79 6.59 -16.50
C GLN A 144 8.02 5.64 -15.31
N GLY A 145 7.55 4.40 -15.45
CA GLY A 145 7.65 3.40 -14.38
C GLY A 145 6.62 3.55 -13.25
N PHE A 146 5.63 4.42 -13.41
CA PHE A 146 4.48 4.49 -12.50
C PHE A 146 3.60 3.25 -12.67
N GLU A 147 3.22 2.62 -11.54
CA GLU A 147 2.31 1.48 -11.50
C GLU A 147 1.02 1.82 -10.73
N ALA A 148 1.15 2.37 -9.52
CA ALA A 148 0.00 2.84 -8.75
C ALA A 148 0.39 3.90 -7.72
N SER A 149 -0.59 4.70 -7.29
CA SER A 149 -0.46 5.57 -6.14
C SER A 149 -1.79 5.66 -5.40
N HIS A 150 -1.72 5.56 -4.07
CA HIS A 150 -2.86 5.67 -3.17
C HIS A 150 -2.55 6.67 -2.08
N LEU A 151 -3.49 7.57 -1.80
CA LEU A 151 -3.43 8.48 -0.67
C LEU A 151 -4.62 8.18 0.24
N LEU A 152 -4.33 7.82 1.48
CA LEU A 152 -5.28 7.34 2.47
C LEU A 152 -5.45 8.37 3.57
N ASP A 153 -6.69 8.64 3.94
CA ASP A 153 -7.05 9.31 5.19
C ASP A 153 -7.00 8.29 6.33
N CYS A 154 -6.10 8.48 7.28
CA CYS A 154 -5.86 7.57 8.41
C CYS A 154 -6.41 8.10 9.73
N ASP A 155 -7.34 9.04 9.71
CA ASP A 155 -7.84 9.79 10.86
C ASP A 155 -6.78 10.67 11.56
N ASN A 156 -7.21 11.47 12.53
CA ASN A 156 -6.34 12.30 13.38
C ASN A 156 -5.34 13.20 12.62
N ASP A 157 -5.75 13.74 11.47
CA ASP A 157 -4.92 14.55 10.59
C ASP A 157 -3.69 13.80 10.03
N GLU A 158 -3.80 12.49 9.92
CA GLU A 158 -2.75 11.63 9.40
C GLU A 158 -3.10 11.10 8.01
N VAL A 159 -2.12 11.10 7.12
CA VAL A 159 -2.24 10.60 5.75
C VAL A 159 -1.12 9.64 5.42
N LEU A 160 -1.48 8.57 4.71
CA LEU A 160 -0.54 7.59 4.21
C LEU A 160 -0.48 7.68 2.70
N TRP A 161 0.69 7.94 2.16
CA TRP A 161 0.94 7.98 0.72
C TRP A 161 1.74 6.75 0.31
N ILE A 162 1.15 5.93 -0.55
CA ILE A 162 1.75 4.71 -1.08
C ILE A 162 1.94 4.90 -2.58
N SER A 163 3.15 4.65 -3.06
CA SER A 163 3.46 4.65 -4.51
C SER A 163 4.09 3.32 -4.89
N VAL A 164 3.51 2.67 -5.89
CA VAL A 164 4.04 1.44 -6.50
C VAL A 164 4.70 1.82 -7.81
N LEU A 165 5.91 1.34 -8.00
CA LEU A 165 6.81 1.77 -9.06
C LEU A 165 7.54 0.55 -9.63
N ARG A 166 7.94 0.61 -10.90
CA ARG A 166 8.54 -0.51 -11.60
C ARG A 166 9.95 -0.87 -11.14
N ASP A 167 10.74 0.14 -10.74
CA ASP A 167 12.16 -0.01 -10.40
C ASP A 167 12.67 1.12 -9.50
N ASP A 168 13.92 1.04 -9.08
CA ASP A 168 14.56 2.02 -8.20
C ASP A 168 14.67 3.41 -8.83
N VAL A 169 14.89 3.49 -10.13
CA VAL A 169 14.98 4.78 -10.85
C VAL A 169 13.64 5.51 -10.77
N ALA A 170 12.55 4.78 -10.97
CA ALA A 170 11.21 5.33 -10.83
C ALA A 170 10.90 5.73 -9.37
N VAL A 171 11.41 4.98 -8.38
CA VAL A 171 11.28 5.36 -6.95
C VAL A 171 11.97 6.69 -6.68
N GLU A 172 13.21 6.87 -7.13
CA GLU A 172 13.95 8.10 -6.91
C GLU A 172 13.25 9.31 -7.58
N GLU A 173 12.80 9.15 -8.80
CA GLU A 173 12.05 10.20 -9.51
C GLU A 173 10.73 10.53 -8.80
N ALA A 174 9.97 9.52 -8.37
CA ALA A 174 8.72 9.72 -7.63
C ALA A 174 8.96 10.45 -6.32
N GLU A 175 10.00 10.08 -5.59
CA GLU A 175 10.35 10.71 -4.32
C GLU A 175 10.78 12.17 -4.48
N GLU A 176 11.51 12.49 -5.52
CA GLU A 176 11.85 13.88 -5.82
C GLU A 176 10.59 14.70 -6.15
N ARG A 177 9.69 14.15 -6.99
CA ARG A 177 8.43 14.82 -7.35
C ARG A 177 7.55 15.06 -6.13
N VAL A 178 7.34 14.04 -5.29
CA VAL A 178 6.55 14.17 -4.06
C VAL A 178 7.19 15.15 -3.10
N THR A 179 8.50 15.08 -2.89
CA THR A 179 9.21 15.99 -1.99
C THR A 179 9.10 17.46 -2.46
N ARG A 180 9.23 17.69 -3.76
CA ARG A 180 9.05 19.01 -4.35
C ARG A 180 7.62 19.52 -4.18
N PHE A 181 6.64 18.70 -4.50
CA PHE A 181 5.23 19.03 -4.33
C PHE A 181 4.87 19.39 -2.88
N VAL A 182 5.31 18.53 -1.92
CA VAL A 182 5.10 18.78 -0.49
C VAL A 182 5.71 20.09 -0.05
N ARG A 183 6.95 20.39 -0.48
CA ARG A 183 7.67 21.61 -0.10
C ARG A 183 7.05 22.87 -0.71
N ASP A 184 6.67 22.82 -1.99
CA ASP A 184 6.34 24.01 -2.76
C ASP A 184 4.83 24.30 -2.81
N GLU A 185 4.01 23.24 -2.76
CA GLU A 185 2.56 23.35 -2.98
C GLU A 185 1.69 22.97 -1.76
N LEU A 186 2.26 22.30 -0.73
CA LEU A 186 1.53 21.91 0.47
C LEU A 186 1.90 22.69 1.74
N THR A 187 2.51 23.88 1.59
CA THR A 187 2.96 24.71 2.72
C THR A 187 1.84 25.07 3.71
N ASP A 188 0.61 25.25 3.22
CA ASP A 188 -0.53 25.60 4.03
C ASP A 188 -0.97 24.46 4.98
N PHE A 189 -0.63 23.22 4.63
CA PHE A 189 -0.95 22.02 5.43
C PHE A 189 0.13 21.69 6.46
N ARG A 190 1.34 22.25 6.30
CA ARG A 190 2.52 21.96 7.13
C ARG A 190 2.69 20.45 7.39
N PRO A 191 2.77 19.60 6.34
CA PRO A 191 2.89 18.17 6.52
C PRO A 191 4.24 17.81 7.15
N GLU A 192 4.19 17.13 8.29
CA GLU A 192 5.35 16.57 8.95
C GLU A 192 5.49 15.10 8.56
N ARG A 193 6.61 14.73 7.96
CA ARG A 193 6.87 13.34 7.61
C ARG A 193 7.25 12.54 8.87
N VAL A 194 6.39 11.61 9.25
CA VAL A 194 6.58 10.76 10.44
C VAL A 194 7.44 9.54 10.09
N VAL A 195 7.13 8.90 8.94
CA VAL A 195 7.82 7.68 8.50
C VAL A 195 8.01 7.72 6.98
N ALA A 196 9.11 7.15 6.51
CA ALA A 196 9.31 6.78 5.11
C ALA A 196 9.89 5.36 5.05
N ILE A 197 9.26 4.51 4.26
CA ILE A 197 9.61 3.10 4.09
C ILE A 197 9.73 2.83 2.59
N ARG A 198 10.72 2.04 2.21
CA ARG A 198 10.85 1.45 0.88
C ARG A 198 10.86 -0.06 1.00
N GLY A 199 10.41 -0.74 -0.04
CA GLY A 199 10.43 -2.19 -0.08
C GLY A 199 10.16 -2.73 -1.48
N ASP A 200 10.27 -4.05 -1.58
CA ASP A 200 9.96 -4.81 -2.78
C ASP A 200 8.58 -5.44 -2.64
N ILE A 201 7.79 -5.39 -3.70
CA ILE A 201 6.55 -6.16 -3.73
C ILE A 201 6.90 -7.62 -4.01
N ALA A 202 6.76 -8.46 -3.00
CA ALA A 202 7.02 -9.89 -3.10
C ALA A 202 5.81 -10.66 -3.66
N VAL A 203 4.58 -10.24 -3.30
CA VAL A 203 3.33 -10.86 -3.76
C VAL A 203 2.33 -9.77 -4.09
N SER A 204 1.60 -9.90 -5.19
CA SER A 204 0.49 -9.01 -5.52
C SER A 204 -0.68 -9.75 -6.16
N ARG A 205 -1.89 -9.30 -5.82
CA ARG A 205 -3.15 -9.68 -6.47
C ARG A 205 -3.98 -8.42 -6.68
N ALA A 206 -4.69 -8.35 -7.79
CA ALA A 206 -5.56 -7.22 -8.10
C ALA A 206 -6.82 -7.69 -8.86
N ASN A 207 -7.94 -7.01 -8.64
CA ASN A 207 -9.17 -7.24 -9.35
C ASN A 207 -9.29 -6.24 -10.51
N ALA A 208 -9.11 -6.72 -11.75
CA ALA A 208 -9.14 -5.90 -12.95
C ALA A 208 -10.46 -5.16 -13.12
N GLU A 209 -11.59 -5.85 -12.93
CA GLU A 209 -12.93 -5.28 -13.14
C GLU A 209 -13.20 -4.10 -12.21
N VAL A 210 -12.72 -4.20 -10.96
CA VAL A 210 -12.91 -3.15 -9.97
C VAL A 210 -11.98 -1.98 -10.25
N LEU A 211 -10.70 -2.24 -10.55
CA LEU A 211 -9.72 -1.17 -10.79
C LEU A 211 -10.02 -0.37 -12.05
N GLU A 212 -10.46 -1.02 -13.12
CA GLU A 212 -10.88 -0.33 -14.35
C GLU A 212 -12.11 0.57 -14.11
N SER A 213 -13.07 0.13 -13.29
CA SER A 213 -14.28 0.90 -13.00
C SER A 213 -14.05 2.11 -12.07
N THR A 214 -13.02 2.06 -11.23
CA THR A 214 -12.72 3.13 -10.26
C THR A 214 -11.81 4.23 -10.80
N HIS A 215 -11.23 4.02 -11.99
CA HIS A 215 -10.30 4.97 -12.63
C HIS A 215 -10.79 5.51 -13.99
N ALA A 216 -12.03 5.22 -14.37
CA ALA A 216 -12.67 5.69 -15.60
C ALA A 216 -13.18 7.14 -15.50
#